data_a467e2cd95b9a3485755fcb74445dc43
#
_entry.id   a467e2cd95b9a3485755fcb74445dc43
#
_cell.length_a   1.000
_cell.length_b   1.000
_cell.length_c   1.000
_cell.angle_alpha   90.00
_cell.angle_beta   90.00
_cell.angle_gamma   90.00
#
_symmetry.space_group_name_H-M   'P 1'
#
loop_
_entity.id
_entity.type
_entity.pdbx_description
1 polymer ?
#
loop_
_entity_poly.entity_id
_entity_poly.type
_entity_poly.pdbx_seq_one_letter_code
_entity_poly.pdbx_strand_id
1 'polypeptide(L)'
;MMDTVAYIGDILSFYLDYQATTPLAPEARDAMLQWLDGPEGTGFGNPHSPHRMGRQAKAAIEVARERVAALFPAGGRVIFTSGATEAINLAIRGSGTGGTVSVSAIEHAAVLDTARAVGNGNE
;
A
#
# COMPACT_ATOMS: atom_id res chain seq x y z
N MET A 1 13.63 -22.78 -7.75
CA MET A 1 14.81 -23.00 -6.91
C MET A 1 14.88 -21.80 -5.98
N MET A 2 14.45 -21.95 -4.72
CA MET A 2 14.45 -20.86 -3.75
C MET A 2 15.88 -20.67 -3.23
N ASP A 3 16.49 -19.56 -3.57
CA ASP A 3 17.78 -19.19 -3.01
C ASP A 3 17.60 -18.81 -1.55
N THR A 4 18.08 -19.68 -0.68
CA THR A 4 18.15 -19.46 0.76
C THR A 4 19.16 -18.34 1.01
N VAL A 5 18.72 -17.19 1.46
CA VAL A 5 19.62 -16.13 1.93
C VAL A 5 20.27 -16.60 3.23
N ALA A 6 21.51 -17.08 3.14
CA ALA A 6 22.31 -17.41 4.31
C ALA A 6 22.83 -16.12 4.96
N TYR A 7 22.32 -15.78 6.12
CA TYR A 7 22.93 -14.78 7.00
C TYR A 7 24.09 -15.42 7.79
N ILE A 8 25.21 -14.70 7.88
CA ILE A 8 26.44 -15.09 8.53
C ILE A 8 26.20 -15.30 10.03
N GLY A 9 26.31 -16.54 10.49
CA GLY A 9 26.22 -16.93 11.88
C GLY A 9 25.36 -18.18 12.07
N ASP A 10 25.91 -19.25 12.60
CA ASP A 10 25.40 -20.61 12.73
C ASP A 10 24.10 -20.80 13.54
N ILE A 11 23.14 -19.90 13.42
CA ILE A 11 21.79 -20.06 13.96
C ILE A 11 20.83 -19.92 12.79
N LEU A 12 20.17 -21.02 12.41
CA LEU A 12 19.01 -21.00 11.52
C LEU A 12 17.94 -20.11 12.16
N SER A 13 17.90 -18.84 11.80
CA SER A 13 16.81 -17.96 12.21
C SER A 13 15.68 -18.08 11.21
N PHE A 14 14.52 -18.53 11.69
CA PHE A 14 13.30 -18.53 10.89
C PHE A 14 12.59 -17.18 11.05
N TYR A 15 12.38 -16.49 9.93
CA TYR A 15 11.54 -15.29 9.92
C TYR A 15 10.07 -15.71 9.85
N LEU A 16 9.32 -15.41 10.90
CA LEU A 16 7.90 -15.80 11.02
C LEU A 16 6.94 -14.60 11.02
N ASP A 17 7.44 -13.40 10.76
CA ASP A 17 6.67 -12.15 10.83
C ASP A 17 6.32 -11.61 9.43
N TYR A 18 5.88 -12.49 8.53
CA TYR A 18 5.46 -12.13 7.17
C TYR A 18 4.26 -11.19 7.13
N GLN A 19 3.52 -11.08 8.23
CA GLN A 19 2.41 -10.16 8.34
C GLN A 19 2.88 -8.70 8.51
N ALA A 20 4.02 -8.47 9.14
CA ALA A 20 4.62 -7.14 9.26
C ALA A 20 5.31 -6.70 7.96
N THR A 21 6.11 -7.57 7.38
CA THR A 21 6.79 -7.33 6.11
C THR A 21 7.25 -8.62 5.45
N THR A 22 7.39 -8.60 4.14
CA THR A 22 7.90 -9.72 3.34
C THR A 22 9.02 -9.25 2.43
N PRO A 23 9.94 -10.15 1.99
CA PRO A 23 10.82 -9.84 0.88
C PRO A 23 10.03 -9.40 -0.36
N LEU A 24 10.56 -8.43 -1.09
CA LEU A 24 9.95 -7.98 -2.33
C LEU A 24 9.98 -9.11 -3.37
N ALA A 25 8.83 -9.42 -3.98
CA ALA A 25 8.76 -10.40 -5.05
C ALA A 25 9.61 -9.94 -6.25
N PRO A 26 10.36 -10.86 -6.90
CA PRO A 26 11.20 -10.50 -8.05
C PRO A 26 10.43 -9.79 -9.16
N GLU A 27 9.23 -10.23 -9.46
CA GLU A 27 8.36 -9.65 -10.48
C GLU A 27 7.91 -8.22 -10.12
N ALA A 28 7.67 -7.97 -8.84
CA ALA A 28 7.33 -6.63 -8.35
C ALA A 28 8.54 -5.69 -8.45
N ARG A 29 9.73 -6.18 -8.05
CA ARG A 29 10.99 -5.44 -8.19
C ARG A 29 11.24 -5.05 -9.65
N ASP A 30 11.11 -6.00 -10.58
CA ASP A 30 11.38 -5.78 -11.99
C ASP A 30 10.38 -4.78 -12.60
N ALA A 31 9.11 -4.84 -12.17
CA ALA A 31 8.11 -3.84 -12.55
C ALA A 31 8.40 -2.44 -12.00
N MET A 32 9.04 -2.33 -10.84
CA MET A 32 9.42 -1.04 -10.24
C MET A 32 10.66 -0.43 -10.90
N LEU A 33 11.65 -1.23 -11.29
CA LEU A 33 12.94 -0.75 -11.80
C LEU A 33 12.78 0.20 -12.98
N GLN A 34 11.88 -0.08 -13.91
CA GLN A 34 11.61 0.79 -15.05
C GLN A 34 11.20 2.23 -14.67
N TRP A 35 10.68 2.43 -13.45
CA TRP A 35 10.27 3.74 -12.92
C TRP A 35 11.34 4.39 -12.05
N LEU A 36 12.36 3.65 -11.65
CA LEU A 36 13.44 4.09 -10.75
C LEU A 36 14.72 4.47 -11.51
N ASP A 37 14.87 4.04 -12.77
CA ASP A 37 16.09 4.23 -13.58
C ASP A 37 16.31 5.68 -14.07
N GLY A 38 15.53 6.62 -13.58
CA GLY A 38 15.66 8.04 -13.92
C GLY A 38 15.33 8.34 -15.39
N PRO A 39 15.93 9.39 -15.98
CA PRO A 39 15.57 9.85 -17.33
C PRO A 39 15.95 8.87 -18.46
N GLU A 40 16.86 7.94 -18.21
CA GLU A 40 17.24 6.88 -19.15
C GLU A 40 16.30 5.66 -19.06
N GLY A 41 15.53 5.56 -17.99
CA GLY A 41 14.49 4.55 -17.83
C GLY A 41 13.28 4.81 -18.72
N THR A 42 12.47 3.78 -18.91
CA THR A 42 11.26 3.87 -19.75
C THR A 42 10.09 4.53 -19.02
N GLY A 43 10.16 4.65 -17.69
CA GLY A 43 9.09 5.11 -16.82
C GLY A 43 9.44 6.34 -15.98
N PHE A 44 9.46 7.52 -16.59
CA PHE A 44 9.73 8.78 -15.91
C PHE A 44 8.62 9.79 -16.19
N GLY A 45 8.11 10.45 -15.15
CA GLY A 45 7.19 11.56 -15.32
C GLY A 45 6.18 11.73 -14.20
N ASN A 46 5.76 12.98 -13.99
CA ASN A 46 4.66 13.30 -13.10
C ASN A 46 3.32 12.95 -13.78
N PRO A 47 2.48 12.08 -13.20
CA PRO A 47 1.21 11.65 -13.79
C PRO A 47 0.18 12.78 -14.00
N HIS A 48 0.38 13.94 -13.36
CA HIS A 48 -0.47 15.11 -13.55
C HIS A 48 0.01 16.04 -14.69
N SER A 49 1.20 15.80 -15.25
CA SER A 49 1.72 16.60 -16.34
C SER A 49 1.08 16.23 -17.68
N PRO A 50 0.77 17.24 -18.57
CA PRO A 50 0.09 16.97 -19.83
C PRO A 50 1.00 16.41 -20.92
N HIS A 51 2.32 16.37 -20.72
CA HIS A 51 3.27 15.86 -21.71
C HIS A 51 3.29 14.31 -21.75
N ARG A 52 3.99 13.76 -22.76
CA ARG A 52 4.02 12.32 -23.02
C ARG A 52 4.39 11.48 -21.78
N MET A 53 5.47 11.85 -21.08
CA MET A 53 5.94 11.10 -19.91
C MET A 53 4.92 11.10 -18.77
N GLY A 54 4.25 12.23 -18.53
CA GLY A 54 3.17 12.30 -17.53
C GLY A 54 1.99 11.40 -17.89
N ARG A 55 1.58 11.40 -19.17
CA ARG A 55 0.51 10.50 -19.64
C ARG A 55 0.88 9.03 -19.52
N GLN A 56 2.14 8.66 -19.78
CA GLN A 56 2.63 7.28 -19.59
C GLN A 56 2.58 6.87 -18.12
N ALA A 57 3.06 7.71 -17.21
CA ALA A 57 3.00 7.44 -15.76
C ALA A 57 1.55 7.30 -15.29
N LYS A 58 0.65 8.20 -15.74
CA LYS A 58 -0.77 8.10 -15.42
C LYS A 58 -1.40 6.80 -15.93
N ALA A 59 -1.12 6.42 -17.16
CA ALA A 59 -1.64 5.17 -17.73
C ALA A 59 -1.18 3.94 -16.95
N ALA A 60 0.08 3.90 -16.53
CA ALA A 60 0.60 2.81 -15.71
C ALA A 60 -0.10 2.71 -14.35
N ILE A 61 -0.37 3.85 -13.70
CA ILE A 61 -1.11 3.89 -12.43
C ILE A 61 -2.54 3.36 -12.62
N GLU A 62 -3.23 3.76 -13.69
CA GLU A 62 -4.59 3.28 -13.93
C GLU A 62 -4.63 1.77 -14.24
N VAL A 63 -3.68 1.25 -15.02
CA VAL A 63 -3.55 -0.21 -15.24
C VAL A 63 -3.29 -0.96 -13.93
N ALA A 64 -2.42 -0.42 -13.07
CA ALA A 64 -2.17 -1.01 -11.75
C ALA A 64 -3.44 -0.99 -10.88
N ARG A 65 -4.18 0.12 -10.92
CA ARG A 65 -5.45 0.28 -10.20
C ARG A 65 -6.48 -0.77 -10.63
N GLU A 66 -6.64 -0.95 -11.94
CA GLU A 66 -7.56 -1.95 -12.50
C GLU A 66 -7.17 -3.38 -12.10
N ARG A 67 -5.87 -3.71 -12.12
CA ARG A 67 -5.38 -5.03 -11.68
C ARG A 67 -5.65 -5.30 -10.21
N VAL A 68 -5.45 -4.31 -9.35
CA VAL A 68 -5.77 -4.45 -7.91
C VAL A 68 -7.29 -4.54 -7.72
N ALA A 69 -8.07 -3.73 -8.43
CA ALA A 69 -9.55 -3.79 -8.37
C ALA A 69 -10.11 -5.15 -8.77
N ALA A 70 -9.47 -5.84 -9.73
CA ALA A 70 -9.89 -7.17 -10.16
C ALA A 70 -9.77 -8.27 -9.10
N LEU A 71 -9.06 -8.02 -7.98
CA LEU A 71 -8.96 -8.93 -6.83
C LEU A 71 -10.19 -8.86 -5.91
N PHE A 72 -11.06 -7.88 -6.09
CA PHE A 72 -12.22 -7.61 -5.24
C PHE A 72 -13.53 -7.76 -6.03
N PRO A 73 -14.67 -7.93 -5.35
CA PRO A 73 -15.97 -7.90 -6.00
C PRO A 73 -16.19 -6.62 -6.81
N ALA A 74 -16.90 -6.74 -7.92
CA ALA A 74 -17.17 -5.61 -8.82
C ALA A 74 -17.90 -4.45 -8.10
N GLY A 75 -17.62 -3.22 -8.51
CA GLY A 75 -18.28 -1.99 -8.03
C GLY A 75 -17.48 -1.14 -7.05
N GLY A 76 -16.29 -1.60 -6.63
CA GLY A 76 -15.38 -0.82 -5.79
C GLY A 76 -14.42 0.07 -6.59
N ARG A 77 -13.90 1.12 -5.95
CA ARG A 77 -12.81 1.95 -6.46
C ARG A 77 -11.58 1.78 -5.59
N VAL A 78 -10.45 1.45 -6.20
CA VAL A 78 -9.16 1.38 -5.51
C VAL A 78 -8.57 2.78 -5.35
N ILE A 79 -8.12 3.11 -4.15
CA ILE A 79 -7.38 4.32 -3.83
C ILE A 79 -6.00 3.89 -3.31
N PHE A 80 -4.95 4.34 -3.98
CA PHE A 80 -3.59 4.14 -3.49
C PHE A 80 -3.28 5.16 -2.39
N THR A 81 -2.69 4.68 -1.31
CA THR A 81 -2.29 5.48 -0.15
C THR A 81 -0.80 5.30 0.12
N SER A 82 -0.22 6.12 0.97
CA SER A 82 1.18 5.99 1.40
C SER A 82 1.45 4.75 2.26
N GLY A 83 0.40 4.13 2.80
CA GLY A 83 0.49 2.94 3.63
C GLY A 83 -0.79 2.65 4.40
N ALA A 84 -0.75 1.59 5.22
CA ALA A 84 -1.90 1.12 5.98
C ALA A 84 -2.48 2.18 6.93
N THR A 85 -1.64 2.98 7.58
CA THR A 85 -2.09 4.04 8.50
C THR A 85 -2.98 5.06 7.80
N GLU A 86 -2.60 5.52 6.61
CA GLU A 86 -3.44 6.44 5.82
C GLU A 86 -4.73 5.76 5.37
N ALA A 87 -4.66 4.52 4.88
CA ALA A 87 -5.83 3.77 4.45
C ALA A 87 -6.85 3.58 5.59
N ILE A 88 -6.38 3.24 6.79
CA ILE A 88 -7.20 3.09 8.00
C ILE A 88 -7.86 4.42 8.38
N ASN A 89 -7.09 5.52 8.38
CA ASN A 89 -7.62 6.85 8.65
C ASN A 89 -8.69 7.24 7.64
N LEU A 90 -8.48 6.99 6.35
CA LEU A 90 -9.48 7.25 5.30
C LEU A 90 -10.75 6.42 5.53
N ALA A 91 -10.63 5.15 5.87
CA ALA A 91 -11.77 4.27 6.09
C ALA A 91 -12.58 4.71 7.32
N ILE A 92 -11.93 4.89 8.48
CA ILE A 92 -12.61 5.22 9.73
C ILE A 92 -13.21 6.64 9.70
N ARG A 93 -12.43 7.65 9.27
CA ARG A 93 -12.90 9.04 9.19
C ARG A 93 -13.87 9.25 8.03
N GLY A 94 -13.67 8.54 6.92
CA GLY A 94 -14.50 8.65 5.71
C GLY A 94 -15.85 7.94 5.84
N SER A 95 -16.03 7.04 6.81
CA SER A 95 -17.32 6.42 7.10
C SER A 95 -18.42 7.44 7.54
N GLY A 96 -18.00 8.62 7.98
CA GLY A 96 -18.80 9.87 7.97
C GLY A 96 -20.10 9.91 8.79
N THR A 97 -20.36 8.93 9.61
CA THR A 97 -21.73 8.70 10.09
C THR A 97 -22.04 9.25 11.46
N GLY A 98 -21.13 9.94 12.13
CA GLY A 98 -21.38 10.41 13.52
C GLY A 98 -21.78 9.29 14.49
N GLY A 99 -21.54 8.04 14.08
CA GLY A 99 -21.88 6.85 14.87
C GLY A 99 -20.69 6.37 15.71
N THR A 100 -20.95 5.37 16.54
CA THR A 100 -19.92 4.72 17.35
C THR A 100 -19.07 3.81 16.48
N VAL A 101 -17.74 3.97 16.55
CA VAL A 101 -16.76 3.06 15.93
C VAL A 101 -16.35 2.01 16.97
N SER A 102 -16.68 0.75 16.72
CA SER A 102 -16.24 -0.37 17.55
C SER A 102 -15.02 -1.04 16.93
N VAL A 103 -13.96 -1.19 17.71
CA VAL A 103 -12.70 -1.81 17.28
C VAL A 103 -12.26 -2.87 18.30
N SER A 104 -11.50 -3.86 17.84
CA SER A 104 -10.90 -4.84 18.75
C SER A 104 -9.83 -4.18 19.62
N ALA A 105 -9.71 -4.61 20.88
CA ALA A 105 -8.69 -4.10 21.79
C ALA A 105 -7.25 -4.50 21.41
N ILE A 106 -7.09 -5.49 20.54
CA ILE A 106 -5.80 -6.01 20.07
C ILE A 106 -5.40 -5.50 18.71
N GLU A 107 -6.10 -4.48 18.20
CA GLU A 107 -5.78 -3.87 16.90
C GLU A 107 -4.45 -3.11 16.91
N HIS A 108 -3.89 -2.92 15.72
CA HIS A 108 -2.72 -2.07 15.55
C HIS A 108 -3.01 -0.62 16.01
N ALA A 109 -2.00 0.08 16.51
CA ALA A 109 -2.11 1.45 16.99
C ALA A 109 -2.80 2.40 16.00
N ALA A 110 -2.56 2.25 14.70
CA ALA A 110 -3.22 3.05 13.67
C ALA A 110 -4.75 2.96 13.69
N VAL A 111 -5.31 1.80 14.06
CA VAL A 111 -6.76 1.61 14.22
C VAL A 111 -7.23 2.22 15.53
N LEU A 112 -6.57 1.86 16.64
CA LEU A 112 -6.96 2.30 18.00
C LEU A 112 -6.91 3.83 18.13
N ASP A 113 -5.83 4.45 17.67
CA ASP A 113 -5.65 5.91 17.82
C ASP A 113 -6.58 6.68 16.90
N THR A 114 -6.84 6.17 15.69
CA THR A 114 -7.83 6.78 14.79
C THR A 114 -9.25 6.68 15.36
N ALA A 115 -9.61 5.53 15.89
CA ALA A 115 -10.94 5.32 16.51
C ALA A 115 -11.13 6.23 17.73
N ARG A 116 -10.12 6.35 18.61
CA ARG A 116 -10.14 7.29 19.74
C ARG A 116 -10.29 8.74 19.29
N ALA A 117 -9.52 9.15 18.27
CA ALA A 117 -9.57 10.52 17.76
C ALA A 117 -10.94 10.90 17.16
N VAL A 118 -11.65 9.91 16.56
CA VAL A 118 -13.01 10.12 16.06
C VAL A 118 -14.03 10.12 17.20
N GLY A 119 -13.86 9.23 18.21
CA GLY A 119 -14.75 9.15 19.36
C GLY A 119 -14.70 10.39 20.26
N ASN A 120 -13.51 10.97 20.46
CA ASN A 120 -13.32 12.16 21.32
C ASN A 120 -13.71 13.48 20.63
N GLY A 121 -14.07 13.48 19.35
CA GLY A 121 -14.50 14.66 18.62
C GLY A 121 -15.97 15.04 18.80
N ASN A 122 -16.71 14.29 19.61
CA ASN A 122 -18.15 14.48 19.89
C ASN A 122 -18.45 14.79 21.37
N GLU A 123 -17.47 15.30 22.14
CA GLU A 123 -17.72 15.91 23.46
C GLU A 123 -17.92 17.41 23.34
#